data_abca2e88f61dfc4a3fba9f93852f9e05
#
_entry.id   abca2e88f61dfc4a3fba9f93852f9e05
#
_cell.length_a   1.000
_cell.length_b   1.000
_cell.length_c   1.000
_cell.angle_alpha   90.00
_cell.angle_beta   90.00
_cell.angle_gamma   90.00
#
_symmetry.space_group_name_H-M   'P 1'
#
loop_
_entity.id
_entity.type
_entity.pdbx_description
1 polymer ?
#
loop_
_entity_poly.entity_id
_entity_poly.type
_entity_poly.pdbx_seq_one_letter_code
_entity_poly.pdbx_strand_id
1 'polypeptide(L)'
;MIRLSELGFLAPFRVRSFRFQWPADLLTSWAFEMEMLVLGWYVLVTTDSVILLTAFGALGFIGTLVAPIFGMLGDRLGRRTMICFMRAYYGCLAFVTMVLGMTDNLTPYFVLALSLMAGLVRMSDLVMRNSLLGDTMPPAHLVRGIGLA
;
A
#
# COMPACT_ATOMS: atom_id res chain seq x y z
N MET A 1 -14.78 -36.17 -6.40
CA MET A 1 -13.83 -35.36 -5.54
C MET A 1 -12.85 -34.72 -6.49
N ILE A 2 -13.05 -33.41 -6.78
CA ILE A 2 -12.11 -32.61 -7.57
C ILE A 2 -10.87 -32.44 -6.69
N ARG A 3 -9.74 -33.02 -7.11
CA ARG A 3 -8.48 -32.84 -6.38
C ARG A 3 -8.13 -31.37 -6.43
N LEU A 4 -7.98 -30.73 -5.27
CA LEU A 4 -7.51 -29.34 -5.11
C LEU A 4 -6.16 -29.08 -5.81
N SER A 5 -5.49 -30.15 -6.28
CA SER A 5 -4.27 -30.09 -7.08
C SER A 5 -4.49 -29.64 -8.54
N GLU A 6 -5.72 -29.66 -9.06
CA GLU A 6 -6.05 -29.26 -10.43
C GLU A 6 -6.50 -27.80 -10.54
N LEU A 7 -6.82 -27.15 -9.43
CA LEU A 7 -7.04 -25.72 -9.39
C LEU A 7 -5.68 -25.00 -9.41
N GLY A 8 -5.08 -24.87 -10.60
CA GLY A 8 -3.81 -24.18 -10.81
C GLY A 8 -3.77 -22.74 -10.28
N PHE A 9 -4.93 -22.18 -9.93
CA PHE A 9 -5.15 -20.92 -9.28
C PHE A 9 -4.67 -20.90 -7.81
N LEU A 10 -4.76 -22.02 -7.08
CA LEU A 10 -4.35 -22.11 -5.67
C LEU A 10 -2.90 -22.59 -5.49
N ALA A 11 -2.17 -22.82 -6.58
CA ALA A 11 -0.77 -23.26 -6.51
C ALA A 11 0.15 -22.31 -5.73
N PRO A 12 0.03 -20.95 -5.81
CA PRO A 12 0.83 -20.03 -5.02
C PRO A 12 0.64 -20.16 -3.51
N PHE A 13 -0.54 -20.55 -3.05
CA PHE A 13 -0.85 -20.72 -1.61
C PHE A 13 -0.16 -21.93 -0.96
N ARG A 14 0.52 -22.77 -1.74
CA ARG A 14 1.39 -23.84 -1.23
C ARG A 14 2.69 -23.30 -0.65
N VAL A 15 3.13 -22.12 -1.10
CA VAL A 15 4.32 -21.45 -0.56
C VAL A 15 3.93 -20.77 0.75
N ARG A 16 4.57 -21.19 1.85
CA ARG A 16 4.24 -20.70 3.21
C ARG A 16 4.35 -19.18 3.32
N SER A 17 5.35 -18.58 2.71
CA SER A 17 5.55 -17.12 2.69
C SER A 17 4.39 -16.41 2.02
N PHE A 18 3.93 -16.89 0.87
CA PHE A 18 2.82 -16.29 0.11
C PHE A 18 1.49 -16.36 0.88
N ARG A 19 1.26 -17.44 1.60
CA ARG A 19 0.03 -17.68 2.38
C ARG A 19 -0.19 -16.67 3.51
N PHE A 20 0.88 -16.09 4.07
CA PHE A 20 0.81 -15.04 5.07
C PHE A 20 0.92 -13.64 4.46
N GLN A 21 1.67 -13.51 3.39
CA GLN A 21 1.88 -12.23 2.72
C GLN A 21 0.61 -11.76 2.01
N TRP A 22 -0.06 -12.64 1.28
CA TRP A 22 -1.23 -12.29 0.47
C TRP A 22 -2.38 -11.64 1.28
N PRO A 23 -2.86 -12.20 2.42
CA PRO A 23 -3.90 -11.54 3.20
C PRO A 23 -3.43 -10.22 3.82
N ALA A 24 -2.15 -10.12 4.20
CA ALA A 24 -1.60 -8.86 4.69
C ALA A 24 -1.57 -7.79 3.59
N ASP A 25 -1.24 -8.16 2.37
CA ASP A 25 -1.23 -7.26 1.21
C ASP A 25 -2.65 -6.83 0.82
N LEU A 26 -3.61 -7.75 0.86
CA LEU A 26 -5.02 -7.47 0.62
C LEU A 26 -5.59 -6.47 1.62
N LEU A 27 -5.36 -6.72 2.92
CA LEU A 27 -5.83 -5.83 3.98
C LEU A 27 -5.18 -4.44 3.89
N THR A 28 -3.90 -4.37 3.56
CA THR A 28 -3.20 -3.10 3.37
C THR A 28 -3.76 -2.34 2.17
N SER A 29 -4.02 -3.01 1.05
CA SER A 29 -4.62 -2.38 -0.14
C SER A 29 -6.02 -1.87 0.15
N TRP A 30 -6.85 -2.63 0.84
CA TRP A 30 -8.18 -2.18 1.24
C TRP A 30 -8.13 -1.00 2.21
N ALA A 31 -7.22 -1.01 3.17
CA ALA A 31 -7.04 0.13 4.08
C ALA A 31 -6.71 1.41 3.31
N PHE A 32 -5.85 1.34 2.30
CA PHE A 32 -5.53 2.48 1.45
C PHE A 32 -6.72 3.01 0.67
N GLU A 33 -7.49 2.14 0.03
CA GLU A 33 -8.66 2.57 -0.73
C GLU A 33 -9.70 3.22 0.18
N MET A 34 -9.94 2.65 1.37
CA MET A 34 -10.84 3.23 2.36
C MET A 34 -10.33 4.59 2.85
N GLU A 35 -9.03 4.71 3.15
CA GLU A 35 -8.43 5.98 3.58
C GLU A 35 -8.58 7.06 2.50
N MET A 36 -8.29 6.73 1.24
CA MET A 36 -8.46 7.66 0.11
C MET A 36 -9.90 8.13 -0.05
N LEU A 37 -10.86 7.22 0.06
CA LEU A 37 -12.28 7.56 -0.06
C LEU A 37 -12.74 8.44 1.11
N VAL A 38 -12.45 8.03 2.34
CA VAL A 38 -12.93 8.73 3.55
C VAL A 38 -12.28 10.11 3.68
N LEU A 39 -10.96 10.21 3.54
CA LEU A 39 -10.25 11.48 3.66
C LEU A 39 -10.54 12.40 2.47
N GLY A 40 -10.66 11.87 1.25
CA GLY A 40 -11.08 12.65 0.09
C GLY A 40 -12.50 13.21 0.25
N TRP A 41 -13.43 12.41 0.74
CA TRP A 41 -14.77 12.87 1.08
C TRP A 41 -14.73 13.95 2.16
N TYR A 42 -13.96 13.75 3.22
CA TYR A 42 -13.79 14.73 4.29
C TYR A 42 -13.28 16.08 3.75
N VAL A 43 -12.23 16.08 2.91
CA VAL A 43 -11.71 17.30 2.29
C VAL A 43 -12.79 18.01 1.47
N LEU A 44 -13.54 17.27 0.67
CA LEU A 44 -14.60 17.85 -0.18
C LEU A 44 -15.69 18.48 0.66
N VAL A 45 -16.21 17.78 1.66
CA VAL A 45 -17.34 18.24 2.49
C VAL A 45 -16.94 19.41 3.39
N THR A 46 -15.71 19.44 3.89
CA THR A 46 -15.26 20.50 4.80
C THR A 46 -14.81 21.77 4.10
N THR A 47 -14.35 21.68 2.86
CA THR A 47 -13.77 22.83 2.13
C THR A 47 -14.65 23.28 0.96
N ASP A 48 -15.60 22.47 0.52
CA ASP A 48 -16.42 22.67 -0.70
C ASP A 48 -15.54 23.00 -1.93
N SER A 49 -14.29 22.52 -1.94
CA SER A 49 -13.27 22.83 -2.95
C SER A 49 -12.84 21.60 -3.73
N VAL A 50 -13.24 21.53 -4.99
CA VAL A 50 -12.77 20.49 -5.91
C VAL A 50 -11.25 20.58 -6.15
N ILE A 51 -10.68 21.78 -6.06
CA ILE A 51 -9.24 21.99 -6.23
C ILE A 51 -8.47 21.31 -5.11
N LEU A 52 -8.91 21.43 -3.85
CA LEU A 52 -8.29 20.77 -2.71
C LEU A 52 -8.45 19.25 -2.77
N LEU A 53 -9.58 18.76 -3.23
CA LEU A 53 -9.77 17.33 -3.48
C LEU A 53 -8.80 16.81 -4.56
N THR A 54 -8.65 17.56 -5.65
CA THR A 54 -7.70 17.19 -6.72
C THR A 54 -6.26 17.23 -6.21
N ALA A 55 -5.90 18.23 -5.42
CA ALA A 55 -4.59 18.32 -4.77
C ALA A 55 -4.34 17.13 -3.84
N PHE A 56 -5.33 16.73 -3.03
CA PHE A 56 -5.26 15.54 -2.17
C PHE A 56 -4.94 14.28 -2.98
N GLY A 57 -5.66 14.04 -4.09
CA GLY A 57 -5.40 12.92 -4.98
C GLY A 57 -4.01 12.97 -5.62
N ALA A 58 -3.59 14.15 -6.13
CA ALA A 58 -2.30 14.33 -6.77
C ALA A 58 -1.12 14.09 -5.80
N LEU A 59 -1.24 14.54 -4.55
CA LEU A 59 -0.23 14.31 -3.52
C LEU A 59 -0.02 12.82 -3.22
N GLY A 60 -1.07 12.01 -3.29
CA GLY A 60 -0.99 10.56 -3.14
C GLY A 60 -0.12 9.87 -4.21
N PHE A 61 0.10 10.49 -5.37
CA PHE A 61 0.93 9.95 -6.46
C PHE A 61 2.36 10.50 -6.50
N ILE A 62 2.72 11.46 -5.65
CA ILE A 62 4.04 12.11 -5.67
C ILE A 62 5.19 11.13 -5.41
N GLY A 63 4.90 10.03 -4.71
CA GLY A 63 5.85 8.96 -4.44
C GLY A 63 6.37 8.26 -5.69
N THR A 64 5.69 8.38 -6.84
CA THR A 64 6.17 7.84 -8.12
C THR A 64 7.52 8.46 -8.51
N LEU A 65 7.75 9.73 -8.18
CA LEU A 65 9.01 10.42 -8.44
C LEU A 65 10.15 9.93 -7.55
N VAL A 66 9.82 9.45 -6.35
CA VAL A 66 10.80 9.02 -5.34
C VAL A 66 11.00 7.49 -5.36
N ALA A 67 10.12 6.75 -6.04
CA ALA A 67 10.16 5.29 -6.12
C ALA A 67 11.54 4.71 -6.53
N PRO A 68 12.31 5.28 -7.49
CA PRO A 68 13.63 4.77 -7.82
C PRO A 68 14.62 4.81 -6.67
N ILE A 69 14.54 5.83 -5.79
CA ILE A 69 15.40 5.97 -4.62
C ILE A 69 15.11 4.85 -3.62
N PHE A 70 13.85 4.57 -3.37
CA PHE A 70 13.44 3.47 -2.51
C PHE A 70 13.82 2.10 -3.11
N GLY A 71 13.82 1.96 -4.45
CA GLY A 71 14.32 0.78 -5.15
C GLY A 71 15.78 0.51 -4.81
N MET A 72 16.64 1.48 -4.98
CA MET A 72 18.06 1.37 -4.65
C MET A 72 18.30 1.09 -3.14
N LEU A 73 17.49 1.69 -2.27
CA LEU A 73 17.58 1.49 -0.84
C LEU A 73 17.17 0.06 -0.44
N GLY A 74 16.12 -0.46 -1.08
CA GLY A 74 15.64 -1.83 -0.90
C GLY A 74 16.66 -2.88 -1.31
N ASP A 75 17.44 -2.64 -2.36
CA ASP A 75 18.50 -3.54 -2.81
C ASP A 75 19.68 -3.56 -1.81
N ARG A 76 19.94 -2.46 -1.10
CA ARG A 76 21.01 -2.37 -0.09
C ARG A 76 20.61 -2.90 1.29
N LEU A 77 19.42 -2.58 1.76
CA LEU A 77 18.92 -2.90 3.11
C LEU A 77 18.18 -4.25 3.18
N GLY A 78 17.86 -4.82 2.02
CA GLY A 78 17.03 -6.01 1.90
C GLY A 78 15.54 -5.66 1.78
N ARG A 79 14.91 -6.17 0.74
CA ARG A 79 13.50 -5.90 0.37
C ARG A 79 12.51 -6.19 1.49
N ARG A 80 12.73 -7.28 2.25
CA ARG A 80 11.89 -7.65 3.38
C ARG A 80 11.91 -6.61 4.49
N THR A 81 13.10 -6.13 4.86
CA THR A 81 13.26 -5.09 5.89
C THR A 81 12.59 -3.80 5.47
N MET A 82 12.72 -3.44 4.20
CA MET A 82 12.12 -2.24 3.62
C MET A 82 10.59 -2.29 3.66
N ILE A 83 9.97 -3.42 3.29
CA ILE A 83 8.51 -3.60 3.38
C ILE A 83 8.02 -3.49 4.83
N CYS A 84 8.72 -4.10 5.79
CA CYS A 84 8.38 -3.98 7.20
C CYS A 84 8.44 -2.53 7.67
N PHE A 85 9.47 -1.78 7.27
CA PHE A 85 9.61 -0.36 7.61
C PHE A 85 8.47 0.48 7.01
N MET A 86 8.17 0.27 5.72
CA MET A 86 7.07 0.96 5.05
C MET A 86 5.73 0.68 5.72
N ARG A 87 5.45 -0.55 6.12
CA ARG A 87 4.22 -0.91 6.83
C ARG A 87 4.14 -0.31 8.22
N ALA A 88 5.24 -0.28 8.97
CA ALA A 88 5.31 0.42 10.25
C ALA A 88 5.04 1.92 10.08
N TYR A 89 5.62 2.53 9.06
CA TYR A 89 5.39 3.93 8.71
C TYR A 89 3.91 4.22 8.43
N TYR A 90 3.26 3.39 7.62
CA TYR A 90 1.81 3.51 7.37
C TYR A 90 0.98 3.31 8.63
N GLY A 91 1.33 2.35 9.47
CA GLY A 91 0.68 2.15 10.76
C GLY A 91 0.76 3.40 11.64
N CYS A 92 1.91 4.08 11.65
CA CYS A 92 2.07 5.34 12.35
C CYS A 92 1.20 6.45 11.75
N LEU A 93 1.14 6.60 10.42
CA LEU A 93 0.29 7.59 9.77
C LEU A 93 -1.19 7.34 10.06
N ALA A 94 -1.65 6.10 9.95
CA ALA A 94 -3.03 5.72 10.27
C ALA A 94 -3.36 6.02 11.75
N PHE A 95 -2.43 5.75 12.66
CA PHE A 95 -2.59 6.08 14.07
C PHE A 95 -2.70 7.60 14.30
N VAL A 96 -1.87 8.40 13.64
CA VAL A 96 -1.93 9.87 13.70
C VAL A 96 -3.28 10.37 13.17
N THR A 97 -3.73 9.85 12.02
CA THR A 97 -5.04 10.18 11.44
C THR A 97 -6.17 9.85 12.40
N MET A 98 -6.13 8.68 13.04
CA MET A 98 -7.11 8.25 14.04
C MET A 98 -7.14 9.23 15.23
N VAL A 99 -5.99 9.57 15.80
CA VAL A 99 -5.90 10.49 16.95
C VAL A 99 -6.43 11.87 16.58
N LEU A 100 -6.05 12.41 15.42
CA LEU A 100 -6.54 13.71 14.95
C LEU A 100 -8.07 13.68 14.73
N GLY A 101 -8.61 12.59 14.19
CA GLY A 101 -10.05 12.43 14.01
C GLY A 101 -10.81 12.31 15.34
N MET A 102 -10.25 11.61 16.34
CA MET A 102 -10.89 11.45 17.66
C MET A 102 -10.82 12.71 18.52
N THR A 103 -9.85 13.59 18.27
CA THR A 103 -9.66 14.85 19.02
C THR A 103 -10.31 16.04 18.33
N ASP A 104 -11.07 15.84 17.26
CA ASP A 104 -11.67 16.91 16.44
C ASP A 104 -10.66 17.95 15.92
N ASN A 105 -9.37 17.61 15.91
CA ASN A 105 -8.29 18.45 15.40
C ASN A 105 -7.94 18.15 13.93
N LEU A 106 -8.70 17.27 13.27
CA LEU A 106 -8.49 16.95 11.87
C LEU A 106 -8.88 18.17 11.01
N THR A 107 -7.90 18.79 10.38
CA THR A 107 -8.13 19.88 9.43
C THR A 107 -7.80 19.43 8.01
N PRO A 108 -8.42 20.03 6.97
CA PRO A 108 -8.10 19.68 5.58
C PRO A 108 -6.62 19.79 5.23
N TYR A 109 -5.90 20.74 5.83
CA TYR A 109 -4.46 20.90 5.62
C TYR A 109 -3.64 19.76 6.22
N PHE A 110 -4.02 19.24 7.39
CA PHE A 110 -3.40 18.04 7.96
C PHE A 110 -3.67 16.82 7.08
N VAL A 111 -4.87 16.69 6.52
CA VAL A 111 -5.19 15.60 5.58
C VAL A 111 -4.33 15.68 4.33
N LEU A 112 -4.10 16.86 3.76
CA LEU A 112 -3.20 17.05 2.62
C LEU A 112 -1.76 16.66 2.97
N ALA A 113 -1.26 17.07 4.15
CA ALA A 113 0.08 16.71 4.63
C ALA A 113 0.21 15.19 4.83
N LEU A 114 -0.79 14.54 5.43
CA LEU A 114 -0.82 13.08 5.60
C LEU A 114 -0.86 12.35 4.26
N SER A 115 -1.66 12.84 3.29
CA SER A 115 -1.69 12.30 1.93
C SER A 115 -0.34 12.40 1.22
N LEU A 116 0.36 13.53 1.37
CA LEU A 116 1.71 13.70 0.85
C LEU A 116 2.67 12.67 1.46
N MET A 117 2.67 12.54 2.78
CA MET A 117 3.54 11.59 3.49
C MET A 117 3.23 10.14 3.13
N ALA A 118 1.96 9.77 3.05
CA ALA A 118 1.54 8.44 2.61
C ALA A 118 1.92 8.20 1.14
N GLY A 119 1.70 9.19 0.28
CA GLY A 119 2.02 9.14 -1.15
C GLY A 119 3.49 8.88 -1.43
N LEU A 120 4.42 9.44 -0.65
CA LEU A 120 5.86 9.23 -0.80
C LEU A 120 6.26 7.75 -0.73
N VAL A 121 5.56 6.95 0.06
CA VAL A 121 5.91 5.55 0.31
C VAL A 121 5.02 4.59 -0.48
N ARG A 122 3.78 4.96 -0.79
CA ARG A 122 2.76 4.10 -1.42
C ARG A 122 3.25 3.42 -2.70
N MET A 123 3.77 4.18 -3.64
CA MET A 123 4.23 3.64 -4.93
C MET A 123 5.45 2.76 -4.78
N SER A 124 6.31 3.07 -3.81
CA SER A 124 7.50 2.28 -3.52
C SER A 124 7.15 0.93 -2.89
N ASP A 125 6.13 0.86 -2.03
CA ASP A 125 5.64 -0.40 -1.45
C ASP A 125 5.12 -1.36 -2.53
N LEU A 126 4.37 -0.85 -3.52
CA LEU A 126 3.86 -1.64 -4.63
C LEU A 126 4.99 -2.27 -5.47
N VAL A 127 6.01 -1.48 -5.81
CA VAL A 127 7.17 -1.94 -6.58
C VAL A 127 7.97 -2.98 -5.80
N MET A 128 8.22 -2.74 -4.52
CA MET A 128 8.94 -3.66 -3.64
C MET A 128 8.20 -4.99 -3.46
N ARG A 129 6.89 -4.95 -3.33
CA ARG A 129 6.03 -6.12 -3.18
C ARG A 129 6.09 -7.02 -4.42
N ASN A 130 5.95 -6.44 -5.60
CA ASN A 130 6.04 -7.16 -6.86
C ASN A 130 7.44 -7.77 -7.07
N SER A 131 8.48 -7.05 -6.67
CA SER A 131 9.86 -7.51 -6.73
C SER A 131 10.12 -8.68 -5.77
N LEU A 132 9.59 -8.62 -4.55
CA LEU A 132 9.70 -9.71 -3.56
C LEU A 132 8.98 -10.98 -4.02
N LEU A 133 7.82 -10.85 -4.67
CA LEU A 133 7.11 -11.98 -5.29
C LEU A 133 7.97 -12.64 -6.36
N GLY A 134 8.68 -11.84 -7.18
CA GLY A 134 9.61 -12.34 -8.19
C GLY A 134 10.74 -13.18 -7.61
N ASP A 135 11.29 -12.77 -6.46
CA ASP A 135 12.41 -13.47 -5.81
C ASP A 135 11.98 -14.74 -5.04
N THR A 136 10.74 -14.77 -4.55
CA THR A 136 10.27 -15.85 -3.67
C THR A 136 9.52 -16.95 -4.40
N MET A 137 9.04 -16.72 -5.62
CA MET A 137 8.27 -17.70 -6.38
C MET A 137 9.09 -18.38 -7.49
N PRO A 138 8.94 -19.71 -7.66
CA PRO A 138 9.44 -20.41 -8.83
C PRO A 138 8.86 -19.82 -10.13
N PRO A 139 9.63 -19.76 -11.23
CA PRO A 139 9.18 -19.15 -12.50
C PRO A 139 7.85 -19.68 -13.03
N ALA A 140 7.56 -20.96 -12.77
CA ALA A 140 6.31 -21.61 -13.21
C ALA A 140 5.03 -21.07 -12.55
N HIS A 141 5.15 -20.42 -11.40
CA HIS A 141 4.02 -19.88 -10.63
C HIS A 141 3.98 -18.35 -10.60
N LEU A 142 5.01 -17.69 -11.15
CA LEU A 142 5.21 -16.23 -11.07
C LEU A 142 4.10 -15.47 -11.79
N VAL A 143 3.73 -15.87 -13.01
CA VAL A 143 2.67 -15.21 -13.79
C VAL A 143 1.30 -15.32 -13.10
N ARG A 144 1.04 -16.45 -12.45
CA ARG A 144 -0.21 -16.66 -11.71
C ARG A 144 -0.21 -15.94 -10.36
N GLY A 145 0.95 -15.83 -9.73
CA GLY A 145 1.12 -15.10 -8.46
C GLY A 145 0.93 -13.59 -8.64
N ILE A 146 1.46 -13.01 -9.71
CA ILE A 146 1.29 -11.58 -10.03
C ILE A 146 -0.16 -11.25 -10.38
N GLY A 147 -0.89 -12.16 -11.04
CA GLY A 147 -2.31 -11.95 -11.36
C GLY A 147 -3.26 -12.02 -10.15
N LEU A 148 -2.77 -12.45 -8.98
CA LEU A 148 -3.52 -12.57 -7.72
C LEU A 148 -3.14 -11.48 -6.70
N ALA A 149 -2.05 -10.78 -6.90
CA ALA A 149 -1.53 -9.74 -6.00
C ALA A 149 -2.01 -8.36 -6.41
#